data_f20591f41dcecb6c979246aa82cd0bd4
#
_entry.id   f20591f41dcecb6c979246aa82cd0bd4
#
_cell.length_a   1.000
_cell.length_b   1.000
_cell.length_c   1.000
_cell.angle_alpha   90.00
_cell.angle_beta   90.00
_cell.angle_gamma   90.00
#
_symmetry.space_group_name_H-M   'P 1'
#
loop_
_entity.id
_entity.type
_entity.pdbx_description
1 polymer ?
#
loop_
_entity_poly.entity_id
_entity_poly.type
_entity_poly.pdbx_seq_one_letter_code
_entity_poly.pdbx_strand_id
1 'polypeptide(L)'
;MKLKVETSQGTYRYKFVPIFEGIKRIDKTIAKENLGILKKVCDEAHLQFILFYGTLLGAVREHDFITHDEDIDLVMYKTDMPRFLDLLFTLREHGFELARYERRGFLSIIRKGEYIDVYFYEPYPHDENLWFSCQDICKKEFVLDLMPYPFQDDTYLIPRNYLKFCEYYFGDNWQTPIQTLKFDKSKSAIFKQYVIQYIKAILPVSIVEKRQEKTSKPKLAKWIKKIYTQK
;
A
#
# COMPACT_ATOMS: atom_id res chain seq x y z
N MET A 1 -24.23 2.14 -3.42
CA MET A 1 -23.93 3.11 -2.34
C MET A 1 -22.68 3.89 -2.75
N LYS A 2 -22.70 5.22 -2.62
CA LYS A 2 -21.52 6.05 -2.85
C LYS A 2 -20.86 6.33 -1.51
N LEU A 3 -19.64 5.90 -1.36
CA LEU A 3 -18.75 6.26 -0.26
C LEU A 3 -18.21 7.68 -0.49
N LYS A 4 -17.66 8.32 0.56
CA LYS A 4 -17.13 9.67 0.46
C LYS A 4 -15.91 9.88 1.32
N VAL A 5 -15.05 10.76 0.84
CA VAL A 5 -13.91 11.32 1.58
C VAL A 5 -13.99 12.84 1.49
N GLU A 6 -13.82 13.51 2.60
CA GLU A 6 -13.72 14.97 2.62
C GLU A 6 -12.27 15.36 2.35
N THR A 7 -12.06 16.30 1.44
CA THR A 7 -10.76 16.83 1.03
C THR A 7 -10.79 18.35 1.07
N SER A 8 -9.67 19.02 0.88
CA SER A 8 -9.64 20.49 0.81
C SER A 8 -10.37 21.05 -0.43
N GLN A 9 -10.48 20.25 -1.50
CA GLN A 9 -11.16 20.60 -2.75
C GLN A 9 -12.67 20.26 -2.72
N GLY A 10 -13.16 19.66 -1.62
CA GLY A 10 -14.56 19.26 -1.47
C GLY A 10 -14.75 17.76 -1.22
N THR A 11 -15.99 17.31 -1.33
CA THR A 11 -16.33 15.90 -1.07
C THR A 11 -16.04 15.03 -2.29
N TYR A 12 -15.03 14.15 -2.19
CA TYR A 12 -14.76 13.12 -3.18
C TYR A 12 -15.69 11.92 -2.96
N ARG A 13 -16.52 11.56 -3.94
CA ARG A 13 -17.43 10.43 -3.89
C ARG A 13 -16.95 9.30 -4.75
N TYR A 14 -16.97 8.06 -4.23
CA TYR A 14 -16.50 6.88 -4.93
C TYR A 14 -17.42 5.68 -4.74
N LYS A 15 -17.27 4.66 -5.58
CA LYS A 15 -18.02 3.41 -5.48
C LYS A 15 -17.19 2.38 -4.71
N PHE A 16 -17.86 1.52 -3.95
CA PHE A 16 -17.22 0.37 -3.34
C PHE A 16 -16.68 -0.57 -4.43
N VAL A 17 -15.39 -0.90 -4.31
CA VAL A 17 -14.72 -1.93 -5.11
C VAL A 17 -14.13 -2.95 -4.15
N PRO A 18 -14.49 -4.22 -4.24
CA PRO A 18 -13.90 -5.25 -3.40
C PRO A 18 -12.47 -5.53 -3.87
N ILE A 19 -11.51 -5.37 -2.98
CA ILE A 19 -10.11 -5.72 -3.19
C ILE A 19 -9.67 -6.59 -2.03
N PHE A 20 -9.18 -7.78 -2.32
CA PHE A 20 -8.67 -8.71 -1.32
C PHE A 20 -7.70 -9.70 -1.96
N GLU A 21 -6.80 -10.18 -1.16
CA GLU A 21 -5.73 -11.11 -1.52
C GLU A 21 -6.23 -12.34 -2.28
N GLY A 22 -5.53 -12.71 -3.35
CA GLY A 22 -5.79 -13.89 -4.17
C GLY A 22 -6.93 -13.74 -5.18
N ILE A 23 -7.23 -12.52 -5.62
CA ILE A 23 -8.24 -12.28 -6.69
C ILE A 23 -7.66 -12.63 -8.06
N LYS A 24 -6.54 -12.04 -8.39
CA LYS A 24 -5.86 -12.19 -9.68
C LYS A 24 -4.38 -11.84 -9.58
N ARG A 25 -3.62 -12.27 -10.55
CA ARG A 25 -2.24 -11.83 -10.70
C ARG A 25 -2.20 -10.45 -11.33
N ILE A 26 -1.14 -9.71 -11.03
CA ILE A 26 -0.90 -8.39 -11.60
C ILE A 26 -0.72 -8.46 -13.12
N ASP A 27 -1.37 -7.55 -13.86
CA ASP A 27 -1.03 -7.28 -15.25
C ASP A 27 0.11 -6.26 -15.28
N LYS A 28 1.31 -6.74 -15.55
CA LYS A 28 2.53 -5.92 -15.51
C LYS A 28 2.50 -4.72 -16.45
N THR A 29 1.85 -4.85 -17.62
CA THR A 29 1.74 -3.75 -18.58
C THR A 29 0.86 -2.63 -18.05
N ILE A 30 -0.31 -3.00 -17.49
CA ILE A 30 -1.23 -2.03 -16.89
C ILE A 30 -0.61 -1.45 -15.60
N ALA A 31 0.04 -2.27 -14.79
CA ALA A 31 0.72 -1.85 -13.56
C ALA A 31 1.81 -0.81 -13.85
N LYS A 32 2.65 -1.04 -14.87
CA LYS A 32 3.66 -0.09 -15.34
C LYS A 32 3.04 1.24 -15.78
N GLU A 33 2.00 1.18 -16.61
CA GLU A 33 1.26 2.39 -17.05
C GLU A 33 0.70 3.14 -15.85
N ASN A 34 0.05 2.43 -14.91
CA ASN A 34 -0.56 3.02 -13.72
C ASN A 34 0.48 3.69 -12.81
N LEU A 35 1.61 3.01 -12.56
CA LEU A 35 2.68 3.55 -11.73
C LEU A 35 3.30 4.82 -12.36
N GLY A 36 3.53 4.82 -13.67
CA GLY A 36 4.07 5.98 -14.39
C GLY A 36 3.12 7.19 -14.37
N ILE A 37 1.81 6.96 -14.56
CA ILE A 37 0.81 8.04 -14.47
C ILE A 37 0.76 8.59 -13.05
N LEU A 38 0.71 7.73 -12.03
CA LEU A 38 0.71 8.16 -10.64
C LEU A 38 1.97 8.98 -10.32
N LYS A 39 3.15 8.51 -10.76
CA LYS A 39 4.41 9.24 -10.57
C LYS A 39 4.33 10.65 -11.15
N LYS A 40 3.89 10.78 -12.40
CA LYS A 40 3.75 12.10 -13.04
C LYS A 40 2.82 13.02 -12.25
N VAL A 41 1.64 12.56 -11.85
CA VAL A 41 0.68 13.36 -11.06
C VAL A 41 1.27 13.75 -9.70
N CYS A 42 1.99 12.85 -9.04
CA CYS A 42 2.65 13.15 -7.76
C CYS A 42 3.79 14.15 -7.94
N ASP A 43 4.63 14.01 -8.97
CA ASP A 43 5.74 14.94 -9.25
C ASP A 43 5.24 16.36 -9.53
N GLU A 44 4.19 16.51 -10.34
CA GLU A 44 3.53 17.80 -10.61
C GLU A 44 2.99 18.46 -9.33
N ALA A 45 2.56 17.66 -8.37
CA ALA A 45 2.08 18.14 -7.07
C ALA A 45 3.20 18.24 -6.01
N HIS A 46 4.46 17.97 -6.34
CA HIS A 46 5.58 17.90 -5.41
C HIS A 46 5.31 16.96 -4.23
N LEU A 47 4.73 15.79 -4.53
CA LEU A 47 4.56 14.67 -3.62
C LEU A 47 5.49 13.54 -4.01
N GLN A 48 6.10 12.90 -3.02
CA GLN A 48 6.99 11.76 -3.23
C GLN A 48 6.40 10.50 -2.61
N PHE A 49 6.63 9.37 -3.25
CA PHE A 49 6.34 8.07 -2.71
C PHE A 49 7.54 7.13 -2.85
N ILE A 50 7.52 6.09 -2.06
CA ILE A 50 8.59 5.11 -1.91
C ILE A 50 8.05 3.77 -2.39
N LEU A 51 8.77 3.04 -3.24
CA LEU A 51 8.44 1.64 -3.54
C LEU A 51 8.67 0.80 -2.28
N PHE A 52 7.68 -0.04 -1.94
CA PHE A 52 7.73 -0.77 -0.69
C PHE A 52 7.28 -2.23 -0.88
N TYR A 53 7.35 -3.06 0.13
CA TYR A 53 6.89 -4.46 0.15
C TYR A 53 7.20 -5.24 -1.15
N GLY A 54 6.19 -5.86 -1.76
CA GLY A 54 6.30 -6.65 -2.97
C GLY A 54 6.84 -5.87 -4.16
N THR A 55 6.46 -4.61 -4.31
CA THR A 55 6.94 -3.76 -5.40
C THR A 55 8.44 -3.48 -5.29
N LEU A 56 8.94 -3.18 -4.09
CA LEU A 56 10.39 -3.02 -3.89
C LEU A 56 11.14 -4.34 -4.12
N LEU A 57 10.62 -5.45 -3.59
CA LEU A 57 11.23 -6.76 -3.82
C LEU A 57 11.32 -7.11 -5.30
N GLY A 58 10.26 -6.87 -6.06
CA GLY A 58 10.25 -7.07 -7.50
C GLY A 58 11.28 -6.19 -8.22
N ALA A 59 11.34 -4.90 -7.87
CA ALA A 59 12.29 -3.96 -8.46
C ALA A 59 13.75 -4.39 -8.26
N VAL A 60 14.12 -4.84 -7.07
CA VAL A 60 15.53 -5.18 -6.76
C VAL A 60 15.91 -6.61 -7.09
N ARG A 61 14.98 -7.56 -7.10
CA ARG A 61 15.24 -8.97 -7.36
C ARG A 61 14.98 -9.38 -8.80
N GLU A 62 13.87 -8.93 -9.38
CA GLU A 62 13.40 -9.35 -10.70
C GLU A 62 13.58 -8.27 -11.76
N HIS A 63 13.93 -7.04 -11.35
CA HIS A 63 13.93 -5.83 -12.21
C HIS A 63 12.59 -5.61 -12.92
N ASP A 64 11.53 -6.14 -12.32
CA ASP A 64 10.15 -6.10 -12.83
C ASP A 64 9.18 -6.32 -11.66
N PHE A 65 7.86 -6.18 -11.91
CA PHE A 65 6.85 -6.62 -10.95
C PHE A 65 6.91 -8.14 -10.76
N ILE A 66 6.68 -8.60 -9.54
CA ILE A 66 6.64 -10.03 -9.23
C ILE A 66 5.43 -10.67 -9.95
N THR A 67 5.68 -11.70 -10.76
CA THR A 67 4.64 -12.33 -11.63
C THR A 67 3.47 -12.93 -10.84
N HIS A 68 3.68 -13.29 -9.59
CA HIS A 68 2.67 -13.86 -8.71
C HIS A 68 2.21 -12.90 -7.60
N ASP A 69 2.44 -11.62 -7.79
CA ASP A 69 1.86 -10.54 -6.99
C ASP A 69 0.50 -10.10 -7.55
N GLU A 70 -0.19 -9.21 -6.87
CA GLU A 70 -1.53 -8.76 -7.28
C GLU A 70 -1.69 -7.24 -7.32
N ASP A 71 -0.73 -6.47 -6.80
CA ASP A 71 -0.82 -5.03 -6.60
C ASP A 71 0.54 -4.32 -6.68
N ILE A 72 0.47 -3.01 -6.50
CA ILE A 72 1.63 -2.14 -6.32
C ILE A 72 1.55 -1.56 -4.91
N ASP A 73 2.62 -1.72 -4.13
CA ASP A 73 2.74 -1.21 -2.78
C ASP A 73 3.61 0.05 -2.73
N LEU A 74 3.08 1.14 -2.21
CA LEU A 74 3.76 2.42 -2.04
C LEU A 74 3.65 2.93 -0.62
N VAL A 75 4.68 3.65 -0.17
CA VAL A 75 4.67 4.36 1.10
C VAL A 75 4.83 5.86 0.87
N MET A 76 4.08 6.64 1.62
CA MET A 76 4.17 8.10 1.72
C MET A 76 4.20 8.52 3.19
N TYR A 77 4.55 9.78 3.45
CA TYR A 77 4.45 10.33 4.79
C TYR A 77 2.99 10.67 5.13
N LYS A 78 2.61 10.42 6.37
CA LYS A 78 1.24 10.72 6.86
C LYS A 78 0.88 12.19 6.72
N THR A 79 1.85 13.06 6.81
CA THR A 79 1.70 14.51 6.59
C THR A 79 1.26 14.86 5.18
N ASP A 80 1.58 14.02 4.20
CA ASP A 80 1.20 14.22 2.80
C ASP A 80 -0.17 13.64 2.45
N MET A 81 -0.77 12.86 3.33
CA MET A 81 -2.06 12.22 3.09
C MET A 81 -3.17 13.21 2.70
N PRO A 82 -3.34 14.39 3.35
CA PRO A 82 -4.37 15.35 2.93
C PRO A 82 -4.15 15.85 1.50
N ARG A 83 -2.90 16.14 1.12
CA ARG A 83 -2.54 16.58 -0.22
C ARG A 83 -2.77 15.48 -1.26
N PHE A 84 -2.46 14.23 -0.91
CA PHE A 84 -2.76 13.08 -1.79
C PHE A 84 -4.27 12.89 -1.98
N LEU A 85 -5.07 13.11 -0.94
CA LEU A 85 -6.54 13.04 -1.06
C LEU A 85 -7.09 14.11 -2.01
N ASP A 86 -6.48 15.28 -2.08
CA ASP A 86 -6.81 16.32 -3.06
C ASP A 86 -6.49 15.86 -4.50
N LEU A 87 -5.42 15.08 -4.70
CA LEU A 87 -5.06 14.53 -6.01
C LEU A 87 -6.05 13.49 -6.55
N LEU A 88 -6.95 12.96 -5.73
CA LEU A 88 -7.96 12.00 -6.20
C LEU A 88 -8.84 12.56 -7.32
N PHE A 89 -9.06 13.87 -7.38
CA PHE A 89 -9.80 14.50 -8.48
C PHE A 89 -9.01 14.43 -9.79
N THR A 90 -7.75 14.83 -9.78
CA THR A 90 -6.84 14.73 -10.94
C THR A 90 -6.60 13.28 -11.35
N LEU A 91 -6.38 12.38 -10.40
CA LEU A 91 -6.22 10.94 -10.67
C LEU A 91 -7.46 10.36 -11.35
N ARG A 92 -8.67 10.83 -11.01
CA ARG A 92 -9.90 10.44 -11.69
C ARG A 92 -9.91 10.85 -13.16
N GLU A 93 -9.40 12.02 -13.51
CA GLU A 93 -9.29 12.47 -14.89
C GLU A 93 -8.35 11.55 -15.70
N HIS A 94 -7.37 10.93 -15.03
CA HIS A 94 -6.51 9.91 -15.61
C HIS A 94 -7.09 8.48 -15.53
N GLY A 95 -8.35 8.32 -15.09
CA GLY A 95 -9.06 7.05 -15.04
C GLY A 95 -8.85 6.23 -13.78
N PHE A 96 -8.20 6.76 -12.75
CA PHE A 96 -8.16 6.13 -11.43
C PHE A 96 -9.45 6.39 -10.66
N GLU A 97 -9.80 5.43 -9.81
CA GLU A 97 -10.85 5.57 -8.80
C GLU A 97 -10.34 5.13 -7.44
N LEU A 98 -10.83 5.80 -6.39
CA LEU A 98 -10.58 5.34 -5.02
C LEU A 98 -11.37 4.04 -4.80
N ALA A 99 -10.70 2.98 -4.36
CA ALA A 99 -11.30 1.68 -4.10
C ALA A 99 -11.49 1.41 -2.60
N ARG A 100 -10.48 1.75 -1.80
CA ARG A 100 -10.47 1.61 -0.33
C ARG A 100 -9.91 2.87 0.30
N TYR A 101 -10.41 3.20 1.49
CA TYR A 101 -9.89 4.30 2.28
C TYR A 101 -10.00 4.00 3.78
N GLU A 102 -8.89 4.15 4.46
CA GLU A 102 -8.78 4.03 5.90
C GLU A 102 -8.07 5.28 6.46
N ARG A 103 -8.78 6.08 7.24
CA ARG A 103 -8.28 7.37 7.77
C ARG A 103 -7.00 7.22 8.61
N ARG A 104 -6.76 6.03 9.18
CA ARG A 104 -5.57 5.76 9.97
C ARG A 104 -4.27 5.79 9.15
N GLY A 105 -4.34 5.73 7.83
CA GLY A 105 -3.16 5.89 6.99
C GLY A 105 -3.05 4.87 5.86
N PHE A 106 -4.17 4.53 5.19
CA PHE A 106 -4.12 3.59 4.08
C PHE A 106 -5.21 3.89 3.06
N LEU A 107 -4.90 3.79 1.80
CA LEU A 107 -5.89 3.79 0.73
C LEU A 107 -5.44 2.91 -0.45
N SER A 108 -6.40 2.57 -1.30
CA SER A 108 -6.14 1.91 -2.58
C SER A 108 -6.82 2.68 -3.70
N ILE A 109 -6.09 2.95 -4.76
CA ILE A 109 -6.63 3.47 -6.02
C ILE A 109 -6.58 2.36 -7.07
N ILE A 110 -7.55 2.33 -7.99
CA ILE A 110 -7.68 1.31 -9.02
C ILE A 110 -7.84 1.95 -10.39
N ARG A 111 -7.15 1.40 -11.40
CA ARG A 111 -7.30 1.78 -12.80
C ARG A 111 -7.12 0.57 -13.70
N LYS A 112 -8.01 0.39 -14.68
CA LYS A 112 -8.00 -0.77 -15.61
C LYS A 112 -7.95 -2.13 -14.89
N GLY A 113 -8.51 -2.18 -13.67
CA GLY A 113 -8.55 -3.41 -12.87
C GLY A 113 -7.27 -3.72 -12.08
N GLU A 114 -6.19 -2.94 -12.20
CA GLU A 114 -4.99 -3.03 -11.35
C GLU A 114 -5.06 -1.96 -10.25
N TYR A 115 -4.67 -2.31 -9.04
CA TYR A 115 -4.72 -1.38 -7.93
C TYR A 115 -3.34 -1.09 -7.35
N ILE A 116 -3.26 0.09 -6.75
CA ILE A 116 -2.08 0.59 -6.04
C ILE A 116 -2.48 0.84 -4.61
N ASP A 117 -1.79 0.21 -3.69
CA ASP A 117 -1.93 0.40 -2.26
C ASP A 117 -0.95 1.46 -1.77
N VAL A 118 -1.47 2.48 -1.10
CA VAL A 118 -0.68 3.58 -0.54
C VAL A 118 -0.80 3.56 0.98
N TYR A 119 0.32 3.31 1.63
CA TYR A 119 0.47 3.31 3.08
C TYR A 119 1.07 4.64 3.52
N PHE A 120 0.40 5.33 4.45
CA PHE A 120 0.88 6.58 5.00
C PHE A 120 1.54 6.34 6.35
N TYR A 121 2.85 6.46 6.39
CA TYR A 121 3.67 6.21 7.56
C TYR A 121 3.89 7.48 8.37
N GLU A 122 3.91 7.33 9.70
CA GLU A 122 4.22 8.37 10.68
C GLU A 122 5.12 7.82 11.80
N PRO A 123 5.82 8.69 12.56
CA PRO A 123 6.62 8.25 13.68
C PRO A 123 5.78 7.45 14.69
N TYR A 124 6.33 6.34 15.19
CA TYR A 124 5.64 5.55 16.20
C TYR A 124 5.73 6.25 17.58
N PRO A 125 4.60 6.52 18.26
CA PRO A 125 4.60 7.37 19.47
C PRO A 125 5.40 6.82 20.66
N HIS A 126 5.69 5.52 20.67
CA HIS A 126 6.36 4.85 21.78
C HIS A 126 7.81 4.50 21.52
N ASP A 127 8.34 4.81 20.31
CA ASP A 127 9.72 4.56 19.95
C ASP A 127 10.13 5.41 18.73
N GLU A 128 11.03 6.36 18.95
CA GLU A 128 11.53 7.29 17.93
C GLU A 128 12.31 6.64 16.77
N ASN A 129 12.72 5.38 16.93
CA ASN A 129 13.42 4.62 15.89
C ASN A 129 12.48 3.88 14.95
N LEU A 130 11.18 3.94 15.24
CA LEU A 130 10.15 3.22 14.51
C LEU A 130 9.17 4.17 13.82
N TRP A 131 8.70 3.74 12.66
CA TRP A 131 7.61 4.35 11.90
C TRP A 131 6.53 3.32 11.65
N PHE A 132 5.27 3.75 11.60
CA PHE A 132 4.15 2.83 11.46
C PHE A 132 3.04 3.37 10.56
N SER A 133 2.26 2.46 10.00
CA SER A 133 0.99 2.73 9.33
C SER A 133 0.01 1.60 9.62
N CYS A 134 -1.18 1.94 10.09
CA CYS A 134 -2.26 0.98 10.35
C CYS A 134 -1.86 -0.19 11.24
N GLN A 135 -1.33 -1.25 10.67
CA GLN A 135 -0.98 -2.51 11.37
C GLN A 135 0.45 -2.97 11.10
N ASP A 136 1.21 -2.15 10.39
CA ASP A 136 2.61 -2.42 10.09
C ASP A 136 3.53 -1.37 10.72
N ILE A 137 4.74 -1.80 11.06
CA ILE A 137 5.75 -0.98 11.71
C ILE A 137 7.13 -1.40 11.23
N CYS A 138 7.99 -0.43 10.98
CA CYS A 138 9.35 -0.68 10.52
C CYS A 138 10.35 0.28 11.17
N LYS A 139 11.63 0.04 10.95
CA LYS A 139 12.69 0.95 11.33
C LYS A 139 12.59 2.25 10.53
N LYS A 140 12.81 3.40 11.18
CA LYS A 140 12.77 4.73 10.54
C LYS A 140 13.70 4.84 9.33
N GLU A 141 14.82 4.13 9.32
CA GLU A 141 15.77 4.13 8.20
C GLU A 141 15.13 3.69 6.88
N PHE A 142 14.12 2.82 6.92
CA PHE A 142 13.44 2.33 5.71
C PHE A 142 12.49 3.36 5.08
N VAL A 143 12.14 4.41 5.81
CA VAL A 143 11.26 5.47 5.29
C VAL A 143 11.93 6.84 5.21
N LEU A 144 13.08 7.05 5.89
CA LEU A 144 13.77 8.34 5.94
C LEU A 144 15.08 8.35 5.17
N ASP A 145 15.84 7.26 5.17
CA ASP A 145 17.10 7.17 4.42
C ASP A 145 16.85 6.52 3.06
N LEU A 146 16.59 7.36 2.07
CA LEU A 146 16.13 6.98 0.75
C LEU A 146 17.22 7.20 -0.31
N MET A 147 17.11 6.48 -1.41
CA MET A 147 17.91 6.66 -2.61
C MET A 147 17.06 6.52 -3.88
N PRO A 148 17.44 7.20 -4.97
CA PRO A 148 16.84 6.95 -6.26
C PRO A 148 17.24 5.57 -6.79
N TYR A 149 16.29 4.87 -7.41
CA TYR A 149 16.48 3.55 -7.99
C TYR A 149 15.76 3.45 -9.34
N PRO A 150 16.43 3.01 -10.42
CA PRO A 150 15.79 2.82 -11.71
C PRO A 150 14.82 1.62 -11.64
N PHE A 151 13.57 1.84 -12.04
CA PHE A 151 12.58 0.78 -12.11
C PHE A 151 11.60 1.08 -13.24
N GLN A 152 11.29 0.10 -14.06
CA GLN A 152 10.54 0.29 -15.29
C GLN A 152 11.20 1.36 -16.19
N ASP A 153 10.48 2.40 -16.58
CA ASP A 153 11.01 3.48 -17.44
C ASP A 153 11.33 4.77 -16.66
N ASP A 154 11.38 4.72 -15.32
CA ASP A 154 11.56 5.91 -14.50
C ASP A 154 12.48 5.64 -13.29
N THR A 155 12.65 6.64 -12.45
CA THR A 155 13.42 6.56 -11.21
C THR A 155 12.51 6.79 -10.01
N TYR A 156 12.54 5.87 -9.05
CA TYR A 156 11.71 5.87 -7.86
C TYR A 156 12.57 5.91 -6.60
N LEU A 157 11.99 6.35 -5.50
CA LEU A 157 12.64 6.27 -4.20
C LEU A 157 12.48 4.88 -3.60
N ILE A 158 13.56 4.37 -3.05
CA ILE A 158 13.60 3.15 -2.24
C ILE A 158 14.44 3.39 -0.97
N PRO A 159 14.28 2.57 0.08
CA PRO A 159 15.21 2.58 1.21
C PRO A 159 16.67 2.39 0.72
N ARG A 160 17.59 3.24 1.17
CA ARG A 160 19.01 3.09 0.82
C ARG A 160 19.54 1.72 1.23
N ASN A 161 19.12 1.23 2.37
CA ASN A 161 19.47 -0.09 2.87
C ASN A 161 18.45 -1.15 2.48
N TYR A 162 18.10 -1.20 1.18
CA TYR A 162 17.08 -2.11 0.64
C TYR A 162 17.43 -3.59 0.85
N LEU A 163 18.69 -3.97 0.97
CA LEU A 163 19.08 -5.35 1.28
C LEU A 163 18.58 -5.74 2.68
N LYS A 164 18.81 -4.91 3.69
CA LYS A 164 18.27 -5.15 5.04
C LYS A 164 16.76 -5.07 5.08
N PHE A 165 16.16 -4.20 4.26
CA PHE A 165 14.70 -4.14 4.11
C PHE A 165 14.16 -5.49 3.62
N CYS A 166 14.76 -6.05 2.56
CA CYS A 166 14.35 -7.34 2.00
C CYS A 166 14.52 -8.49 3.02
N GLU A 167 15.65 -8.54 3.72
CA GLU A 167 15.86 -9.50 4.80
C GLU A 167 14.81 -9.36 5.92
N TYR A 168 14.52 -8.11 6.30
CA TYR A 168 13.55 -7.81 7.35
C TYR A 168 12.13 -8.28 7.00
N TYR A 169 11.64 -7.98 5.78
CA TYR A 169 10.28 -8.31 5.39
C TYR A 169 10.12 -9.74 4.88
N PHE A 170 11.09 -10.26 4.13
CA PHE A 170 10.99 -11.53 3.40
C PHE A 170 11.90 -12.63 3.93
N GLY A 171 12.80 -12.30 4.88
CA GLY A 171 13.75 -13.25 5.49
C GLY A 171 15.04 -13.41 4.69
N ASP A 172 15.97 -14.21 5.22
CA ASP A 172 17.33 -14.36 4.68
C ASP A 172 17.35 -14.91 3.24
N ASN A 173 16.33 -15.69 2.87
CA ASN A 173 16.20 -16.28 1.54
C ASN A 173 15.39 -15.42 0.56
N TRP A 174 15.27 -14.11 0.78
CA TRP A 174 14.46 -13.21 -0.05
C TRP A 174 14.80 -13.21 -1.54
N GLN A 175 16.05 -13.58 -1.88
CA GLN A 175 16.53 -13.70 -3.26
C GLN A 175 15.89 -14.89 -4.01
N THR A 176 15.41 -15.89 -3.27
CA THR A 176 14.75 -17.07 -3.87
C THR A 176 13.25 -16.77 -4.03
N PRO A 177 12.71 -16.77 -5.27
CA PRO A 177 11.28 -16.56 -5.47
C PRO A 177 10.44 -17.64 -4.78
N ILE A 178 9.55 -17.22 -3.89
CA ILE A 178 8.60 -18.11 -3.20
C ILE A 178 7.19 -17.58 -3.49
N GLN A 179 6.37 -18.38 -4.13
CA GLN A 179 4.98 -18.03 -4.35
C GLN A 179 4.19 -18.24 -3.06
N THR A 180 3.84 -17.14 -2.39
CA THR A 180 3.02 -17.15 -1.16
C THR A 180 1.53 -17.00 -1.44
N LEU A 181 1.17 -16.23 -2.49
CA LEU A 181 -0.22 -16.01 -2.88
C LEU A 181 -0.76 -17.19 -3.70
N LYS A 182 -1.96 -17.62 -3.32
CA LYS A 182 -2.71 -18.66 -4.03
C LYS A 182 -3.93 -18.02 -4.70
N PHE A 183 -4.04 -18.19 -6.01
CA PHE A 183 -5.15 -17.70 -6.83
C PHE A 183 -6.19 -18.80 -7.11
N ASP A 184 -6.35 -19.73 -6.16
CA ASP A 184 -7.22 -20.91 -6.24
C ASP A 184 -8.47 -20.81 -5.35
N LYS A 185 -8.80 -19.63 -4.89
CA LYS A 185 -9.97 -19.43 -4.02
C LYS A 185 -11.25 -19.85 -4.71
N SER A 186 -12.07 -20.64 -4.02
CA SER A 186 -13.39 -21.01 -4.52
C SER A 186 -14.30 -19.79 -4.68
N LYS A 187 -15.25 -19.85 -5.61
CA LYS A 187 -16.24 -18.76 -5.81
C LYS A 187 -16.98 -18.39 -4.53
N SER A 188 -17.28 -19.38 -3.66
CA SER A 188 -17.92 -19.14 -2.36
C SER A 188 -17.02 -18.38 -1.39
N ALA A 189 -15.72 -18.68 -1.36
CA ALA A 189 -14.74 -17.95 -0.53
C ALA A 189 -14.61 -16.48 -1.01
N ILE A 190 -14.55 -16.27 -2.32
CA ILE A 190 -14.53 -14.92 -2.92
C ILE A 190 -15.81 -14.17 -2.56
N PHE A 191 -16.98 -14.77 -2.73
CA PHE A 191 -18.26 -14.16 -2.37
C PHE A 191 -18.34 -13.79 -0.87
N LYS A 192 -17.89 -14.70 0.00
CA LYS A 192 -17.82 -14.42 1.45
C LYS A 192 -16.93 -13.21 1.76
N GLN A 193 -15.77 -13.12 1.14
CA GLN A 193 -14.87 -11.97 1.32
C GLN A 193 -15.49 -10.69 0.80
N TYR A 194 -16.16 -10.73 -0.35
CA TYR A 194 -16.93 -9.61 -0.89
C TYR A 194 -17.98 -9.10 0.10
N VAL A 195 -18.80 -9.98 0.65
CA VAL A 195 -19.82 -9.61 1.64
C VAL A 195 -19.20 -8.98 2.89
N ILE A 196 -18.11 -9.56 3.40
CA ILE A 196 -17.40 -9.01 4.58
C ILE A 196 -16.87 -7.61 4.28
N GLN A 197 -16.25 -7.41 3.12
CA GLN A 197 -15.72 -6.11 2.71
C GLN A 197 -16.84 -5.08 2.53
N TYR A 198 -17.96 -5.49 1.90
CA TYR A 198 -19.12 -4.64 1.73
C TYR A 198 -19.72 -4.20 3.08
N ILE A 199 -19.88 -5.14 4.02
CA ILE A 199 -20.37 -4.82 5.37
C ILE A 199 -19.44 -3.82 6.06
N LYS A 200 -18.11 -4.02 5.97
CA LYS A 200 -17.13 -3.06 6.53
C LYS A 200 -17.26 -1.66 5.91
N ALA A 201 -17.55 -1.58 4.62
CA ALA A 201 -17.68 -0.30 3.92
C ALA A 201 -18.95 0.47 4.31
N ILE A 202 -20.00 -0.20 4.81
CA ILE A 202 -21.26 0.43 5.21
C ILE A 202 -21.38 0.69 6.71
N LEU A 203 -20.53 0.06 7.53
CA LEU A 203 -20.53 0.27 8.98
C LEU A 203 -20.07 1.69 9.33
N PRO A 204 -20.57 2.26 10.44
CA PRO A 204 -20.03 3.52 10.97
C PRO A 204 -18.52 3.44 11.14
N VAL A 205 -17.81 4.47 10.68
CA VAL A 205 -16.35 4.53 10.70
C VAL A 205 -15.78 4.26 12.09
N SER A 206 -16.41 4.81 13.14
CA SER A 206 -15.98 4.60 14.53
C SER A 206 -16.00 3.13 14.97
N ILE A 207 -16.95 2.34 14.48
CA ILE A 207 -17.02 0.89 14.78
C ILE A 207 -15.91 0.15 14.05
N VAL A 208 -15.71 0.49 12.77
CA VAL A 208 -14.66 -0.13 11.95
C VAL A 208 -13.28 0.18 12.55
N GLU A 209 -13.00 1.43 12.88
CA GLU A 209 -11.73 1.87 13.46
C GLU A 209 -11.42 1.19 14.79
N LYS A 210 -12.39 1.15 15.72
CA LYS A 210 -12.21 0.42 17.00
C LYS A 210 -11.84 -1.06 16.79
N ARG A 211 -12.50 -1.71 15.83
CA ARG A 211 -12.20 -3.11 15.51
C ARG A 211 -10.82 -3.26 14.88
N GLN A 212 -10.48 -2.39 13.95
CA GLN A 212 -9.18 -2.38 13.30
C GLN A 212 -8.06 -2.10 14.29
N GLU A 213 -8.22 -1.13 15.19
CA GLU A 213 -7.27 -0.83 16.26
C GLU A 213 -7.04 -2.06 17.16
N LYS A 214 -8.11 -2.71 17.59
CA LYS A 214 -8.01 -3.95 18.39
C LYS A 214 -7.24 -5.05 17.66
N THR A 215 -7.41 -5.21 16.36
CA THR A 215 -6.72 -6.23 15.55
C THR A 215 -5.31 -5.83 15.17
N SER A 216 -4.99 -4.53 15.11
CA SER A 216 -3.66 -4.01 14.79
C SER A 216 -2.67 -4.17 15.94
N LYS A 217 -3.10 -3.95 17.19
CA LYS A 217 -2.24 -4.02 18.38
C LYS A 217 -1.38 -5.28 18.47
N PRO A 218 -1.95 -6.51 18.36
CA PRO A 218 -1.14 -7.73 18.43
C PRO A 218 -0.19 -7.88 17.22
N LYS A 219 -0.57 -7.37 16.05
CA LYS A 219 0.31 -7.40 14.87
C LYS A 219 1.50 -6.46 15.05
N LEU A 220 1.26 -5.22 15.48
CA LEU A 220 2.32 -4.26 15.79
C LEU A 220 3.26 -4.82 16.86
N ALA A 221 2.74 -5.40 17.94
CA ALA A 221 3.56 -6.03 18.99
C ALA A 221 4.45 -7.15 18.44
N LYS A 222 3.93 -7.98 17.52
CA LYS A 222 4.70 -9.03 16.84
C LYS A 222 5.84 -8.44 16.00
N TRP A 223 5.56 -7.37 15.24
CA TRP A 223 6.57 -6.69 14.43
C TRP A 223 7.63 -6.02 15.30
N ILE A 224 7.25 -5.31 16.36
CA ILE A 224 8.18 -4.70 17.31
C ILE A 224 9.11 -5.77 17.89
N LYS A 225 8.56 -6.90 18.34
CA LYS A 225 9.37 -8.03 18.81
C LYS A 225 10.37 -8.49 17.75
N LYS A 226 9.94 -8.65 16.50
CA LYS A 226 10.82 -9.05 15.38
C LYS A 226 11.97 -8.07 15.19
N ILE A 227 11.72 -6.76 15.20
CA ILE A 227 12.73 -5.71 15.03
C ILE A 227 13.86 -5.84 16.07
N TYR A 228 13.50 -6.12 17.32
CA TYR A 228 14.48 -6.17 18.42
C TYR A 228 15.10 -7.55 18.67
N THR A 229 14.55 -8.60 18.07
CA THR A 229 15.12 -9.97 18.19
C THR A 229 15.98 -10.37 16.99
N GLN A 230 15.85 -9.73 15.85
CA GLN A 230 16.78 -9.87 14.72
C GLN A 230 17.99 -8.96 14.97
N LYS A 231 19.01 -9.49 15.64
CA LYS A 231 20.34 -8.87 15.80
C LYS A 231 21.27 -9.38 14.73
#